data_cea6714c86a124d3cae81228e4de2d8d
#
_entry.id   cea6714c86a124d3cae81228e4de2d8d
#
_cell.length_a   1.000
_cell.length_b   1.000
_cell.length_c   1.000
_cell.angle_alpha   90.00
_cell.angle_beta   90.00
_cell.angle_gamma   90.00
#
_symmetry.space_group_name_H-M   'P 1'
#
loop_
_entity.id
_entity.type
_entity.pdbx_description
1 polymer ?
#
loop_
_entity_poly.entity_id
_entity_poly.type
_entity_poly.pdbx_seq_one_letter_code
_entity_poly.pdbx_strand_id
1 'polypeptide(L)'
;MKRVVWSGGVLATIALLLVPPRAALAQGVTSAAVAGRVTDESGAGVPGAVLTLVNGSTGQRYSRRSADDGRYNFENVAVGGPYTLQTRALGFEAKQSDPFNLTLGQRFEVNVSLKRAAVGLEAVTVTGEANPLVSRSRTGTQSIVSDSIIHRLPTLSRNFTDFIVTVP
;
A
#
# COMPACT_ATOMS: atom_id res chain seq x y z
N MET A 1 38.80 62.89 -50.04
CA MET A 1 38.48 61.46 -50.02
C MET A 1 37.97 61.11 -48.59
N LYS A 2 36.68 61.35 -48.27
CA LYS A 2 36.07 60.99 -47.01
C LYS A 2 34.61 60.59 -47.25
N ARG A 3 34.38 59.33 -47.55
CA ARG A 3 33.00 58.74 -47.53
C ARG A 3 33.18 57.24 -47.50
N VAL A 4 32.91 56.57 -46.40
CA VAL A 4 32.42 55.21 -46.27
C VAL A 4 32.68 54.76 -44.82
N VAL A 5 31.92 55.24 -43.88
CA VAL A 5 31.91 54.60 -42.51
C VAL A 5 30.48 54.60 -41.89
N TRP A 6 29.44 55.03 -42.60
CA TRP A 6 28.09 55.13 -41.97
C TRP A 6 27.08 54.04 -42.37
N SER A 7 27.41 53.16 -43.29
CA SER A 7 26.45 52.13 -43.73
C SER A 7 26.47 50.84 -42.84
N GLY A 8 27.53 50.58 -42.08
CA GLY A 8 27.63 49.39 -41.24
C GLY A 8 26.81 49.44 -39.95
N GLY A 9 26.66 50.64 -39.37
CA GLY A 9 25.94 50.82 -38.11
C GLY A 9 24.43 50.64 -38.23
N VAL A 10 23.85 51.12 -39.33
CA VAL A 10 22.40 51.03 -39.57
C VAL A 10 21.97 49.59 -39.89
N LEU A 11 22.79 48.83 -40.61
CA LEU A 11 22.51 47.42 -40.89
C LEU A 11 22.61 46.54 -39.63
N ALA A 12 23.52 46.83 -38.72
CA ALA A 12 23.65 46.08 -37.45
C ALA A 12 22.46 46.36 -36.50
N THR A 13 21.93 47.58 -36.49
CA THR A 13 20.77 47.94 -35.67
C THR A 13 19.46 47.30 -36.18
N ILE A 14 19.31 47.20 -37.49
CA ILE A 14 18.15 46.56 -38.13
C ILE A 14 18.15 45.03 -37.89
N ALA A 15 19.31 44.39 -37.91
CA ALA A 15 19.45 42.96 -37.66
C ALA A 15 19.09 42.58 -36.20
N LEU A 16 19.30 43.46 -35.23
CA LEU A 16 18.95 43.23 -33.82
C LEU A 16 17.45 43.34 -33.57
N LEU A 17 16.68 44.05 -34.39
CA LEU A 17 15.24 44.18 -34.29
C LEU A 17 14.44 43.03 -34.93
N LEU A 18 15.12 42.15 -35.67
CA LEU A 18 14.51 40.97 -36.32
C LEU A 18 14.59 39.67 -35.47
N VAL A 19 15.12 39.74 -34.24
CA VAL A 19 15.07 38.58 -33.32
C VAL A 19 13.63 38.44 -32.81
N PRO A 20 12.87 37.40 -33.19
CA PRO A 20 11.53 37.24 -32.72
C PRO A 20 11.57 37.07 -31.17
N PRO A 21 10.66 37.72 -30.40
CA PRO A 21 10.60 37.52 -28.99
C PRO A 21 10.35 36.03 -28.74
N ARG A 22 11.32 35.36 -28.12
CA ARG A 22 11.07 34.00 -27.63
C ARG A 22 9.95 34.13 -26.61
N ALA A 23 8.77 33.61 -26.96
CA ALA A 23 7.68 33.47 -26.03
C ALA A 23 8.20 32.67 -24.83
N ALA A 24 8.51 33.35 -23.75
CA ALA A 24 8.76 32.71 -22.47
C ALA A 24 7.43 32.05 -22.09
N LEU A 25 7.29 30.75 -22.37
CA LEU A 25 6.18 29.95 -21.86
C LEU A 25 6.30 30.00 -20.34
N ALA A 26 5.55 30.89 -19.72
CA ALA A 26 5.38 30.91 -18.29
C ALA A 26 4.66 29.60 -17.92
N GLN A 27 5.43 28.58 -17.56
CA GLN A 27 4.90 27.33 -17.03
C GLN A 27 4.37 27.62 -15.64
N GLY A 28 3.09 27.94 -15.56
CA GLY A 28 2.39 28.11 -14.29
C GLY A 28 2.43 26.79 -13.52
N VAL A 29 2.91 26.83 -12.27
CA VAL A 29 2.83 25.68 -11.37
C VAL A 29 1.35 25.48 -11.05
N THR A 30 0.76 24.36 -11.47
CA THR A 30 -0.66 24.02 -11.26
C THR A 30 -0.87 22.93 -10.22
N SER A 31 0.21 22.47 -9.60
CA SER A 31 0.22 21.33 -8.67
C SER A 31 1.00 21.66 -7.40
N ALA A 32 0.89 20.78 -6.43
CA ALA A 32 1.68 20.74 -5.21
C ALA A 32 2.59 19.51 -5.21
N ALA A 33 3.51 19.46 -4.24
CA ALA A 33 4.34 18.30 -3.98
C ALA A 33 4.26 17.91 -2.50
N VAL A 34 4.34 16.61 -2.21
CA VAL A 34 4.44 16.08 -0.85
C VAL A 34 5.71 15.26 -0.76
N ALA A 35 6.58 15.60 0.16
CA ALA A 35 7.85 14.91 0.37
C ALA A 35 8.04 14.57 1.85
N GLY A 36 9.01 13.75 2.16
CA GLY A 36 9.36 13.42 3.54
C GLY A 36 10.22 12.19 3.65
N ARG A 37 10.32 11.69 4.88
CA ARG A 37 11.09 10.51 5.20
C ARG A 37 10.29 9.56 6.08
N VAL A 38 10.41 8.27 5.79
CA VAL A 38 9.91 7.18 6.63
C VAL A 38 11.06 6.66 7.46
N THR A 39 10.92 6.68 8.79
CA THR A 39 11.92 6.19 9.72
C THR A 39 11.31 5.13 10.65
N ASP A 40 12.14 4.33 11.26
CA ASP A 40 11.76 3.49 12.38
C ASP A 40 11.92 4.26 13.73
N GLU A 41 11.68 3.60 14.84
CA GLU A 41 11.82 4.18 16.19
C GLU A 41 13.27 4.56 16.53
N SER A 42 14.26 3.98 15.86
CA SER A 42 15.67 4.32 16.02
C SER A 42 16.11 5.52 15.17
N GLY A 43 15.22 6.03 14.29
CA GLY A 43 15.52 7.09 13.33
C GLY A 43 16.16 6.59 12.02
N ALA A 44 16.34 5.28 11.87
CA ALA A 44 16.84 4.71 10.63
C ALA A 44 15.76 4.80 9.53
N GLY A 45 16.18 5.06 8.27
CA GLY A 45 15.27 5.07 7.14
C GLY A 45 14.69 3.69 6.86
N VAL A 46 13.39 3.61 6.58
CA VAL A 46 12.70 2.36 6.23
C VAL A 46 12.60 2.27 4.70
N PRO A 47 13.37 1.37 4.05
CA PRO A 47 13.33 1.21 2.61
C PRO A 47 12.08 0.46 2.16
N GLY A 48 11.62 0.76 0.94
CA GLY A 48 10.54 0.02 0.29
C GLY A 48 9.16 0.15 0.94
N ALA A 49 8.98 1.07 1.90
CA ALA A 49 7.67 1.34 2.48
C ALA A 49 6.70 1.84 1.40
N VAL A 50 5.51 1.30 1.37
CA VAL A 50 4.45 1.70 0.45
C VAL A 50 3.68 2.87 1.08
N LEU A 51 3.73 4.02 0.39
CA LEU A 51 3.02 5.22 0.78
C LEU A 51 1.86 5.45 -0.18
N THR A 52 0.68 5.67 0.37
CA THR A 52 -0.52 5.99 -0.40
C THR A 52 -1.09 7.30 0.11
N LEU A 53 -1.04 8.33 -0.74
CA LEU A 53 -1.64 9.64 -0.49
C LEU A 53 -3.07 9.62 -1.03
N VAL A 54 -4.05 9.89 -0.18
CA VAL A 54 -5.48 9.82 -0.52
C VAL A 54 -6.12 11.19 -0.30
N ASN A 55 -6.81 11.69 -1.32
CA ASN A 55 -7.65 12.87 -1.21
C ASN A 55 -9.02 12.46 -0.68
N GLY A 56 -9.40 12.94 0.48
CA GLY A 56 -10.67 12.61 1.13
C GLY A 56 -11.90 13.18 0.42
N SER A 57 -11.76 14.28 -0.32
CA SER A 57 -12.88 14.91 -1.04
C SER A 57 -13.15 14.26 -2.40
N THR A 58 -12.09 13.88 -3.14
CA THR A 58 -12.21 13.36 -4.50
C THR A 58 -12.01 11.86 -4.59
N GLY A 59 -11.46 11.21 -3.55
CA GLY A 59 -11.07 9.81 -3.55
C GLY A 59 -9.81 9.50 -4.38
N GLN A 60 -9.14 10.52 -4.95
CA GLN A 60 -7.95 10.34 -5.75
C GLN A 60 -6.80 9.79 -4.91
N ARG A 61 -6.03 8.84 -5.47
CA ARG A 61 -4.95 8.15 -4.78
C ARG A 61 -3.67 8.24 -5.58
N TYR A 62 -2.57 8.52 -4.89
CA TYR A 62 -1.22 8.48 -5.41
C TYR A 62 -0.42 7.47 -4.59
N SER A 63 0.33 6.59 -5.25
CA SER A 63 1.15 5.57 -4.56
C SER A 63 2.61 5.72 -4.92
N ARG A 64 3.49 5.60 -3.92
CA ARG A 64 4.95 5.62 -4.06
C ARG A 64 5.59 4.65 -3.07
N ARG A 65 6.84 4.30 -3.33
CA ARG A 65 7.69 3.56 -2.39
C ARG A 65 8.78 4.47 -1.88
N SER A 66 9.18 4.29 -0.63
CA SER A 66 10.35 4.96 -0.08
C SER A 66 11.63 4.41 -0.71
N ALA A 67 12.62 5.28 -0.87
CA ALA A 67 13.97 4.94 -1.28
C ALA A 67 14.73 4.20 -0.15
N ASP A 68 15.97 3.78 -0.42
CA ASP A 68 16.79 3.03 0.54
C ASP A 68 17.09 3.81 1.82
N ASP A 69 17.12 5.13 1.74
CA ASP A 69 17.29 6.04 2.89
C ASP A 69 15.97 6.40 3.58
N GLY A 70 14.85 5.83 3.14
CA GLY A 70 13.50 6.11 3.63
C GLY A 70 12.85 7.37 3.03
N ARG A 71 13.49 8.11 2.14
CA ARG A 71 12.91 9.31 1.50
C ARG A 71 11.84 8.94 0.48
N TYR A 72 10.85 9.82 0.34
CA TYR A 72 9.83 9.71 -0.68
C TYR A 72 9.41 11.08 -1.20
N ASN A 73 8.86 11.11 -2.41
CA ASN A 73 8.37 12.31 -3.03
C ASN A 73 7.16 12.01 -3.93
N PHE A 74 6.08 12.74 -3.73
CA PHE A 74 4.93 12.83 -4.63
C PHE A 74 5.01 14.16 -5.36
N GLU A 75 5.12 14.12 -6.65
CA GLU A 75 5.07 15.29 -7.53
C GLU A 75 3.74 15.35 -8.27
N ASN A 76 3.38 16.55 -8.72
CA ASN A 76 2.16 16.79 -9.47
C ASN A 76 0.88 16.36 -8.74
N VAL A 77 0.83 16.62 -7.43
CA VAL A 77 -0.36 16.36 -6.62
C VAL A 77 -1.35 17.50 -6.83
N ALA A 78 -2.63 17.18 -7.05
CA ALA A 78 -3.68 18.17 -7.19
C ALA A 78 -3.80 19.03 -5.92
N VAL A 79 -4.05 20.31 -6.08
CA VAL A 79 -4.26 21.23 -4.94
C VAL A 79 -5.61 20.98 -4.28
N GLY A 80 -5.74 21.35 -3.02
CA GLY A 80 -6.94 21.14 -2.21
C GLY A 80 -6.73 20.11 -1.11
N GLY A 81 -7.71 19.31 -0.81
CA GLY A 81 -7.67 18.32 0.28
C GLY A 81 -9.05 18.11 0.87
N PRO A 82 -9.16 17.50 2.05
CA PRO A 82 -8.05 17.01 2.89
C PRO A 82 -7.34 15.79 2.33
N TYR A 83 -6.02 15.79 2.41
CA TYR A 83 -5.18 14.64 2.08
C TYR A 83 -4.79 13.87 3.34
N THR A 84 -4.73 12.56 3.25
CA THR A 84 -4.15 11.68 4.28
C THR A 84 -3.09 10.79 3.66
N LEU A 85 -1.95 10.63 4.34
CA LEU A 85 -0.86 9.76 3.93
C LEU A 85 -0.93 8.46 4.72
N GLN A 86 -1.17 7.35 4.05
CA GLN A 86 -1.12 6.00 4.61
C GLN A 86 0.23 5.39 4.28
N THR A 87 0.92 4.89 5.29
CA THR A 87 2.24 4.26 5.16
C THR A 87 2.19 2.83 5.66
N ARG A 88 2.71 1.89 4.86
CA ARG A 88 2.79 0.46 5.19
C ARG A 88 4.17 -0.05 4.83
N ALA A 89 4.80 -0.79 5.72
CA ALA A 89 6.06 -1.46 5.46
C ALA A 89 6.05 -2.86 6.09
N LEU A 90 6.79 -3.79 5.50
CA LEU A 90 6.88 -5.16 6.00
C LEU A 90 7.58 -5.17 7.37
N GLY A 91 6.97 -5.79 8.36
CA GLY A 91 7.48 -5.85 9.73
C GLY A 91 7.21 -4.58 10.56
N PHE A 92 6.38 -3.65 10.06
CA PHE A 92 5.99 -2.42 10.76
C PHE A 92 4.47 -2.29 10.84
N GLU A 93 4.00 -1.59 11.85
CA GLU A 93 2.60 -1.20 11.96
C GLU A 93 2.23 -0.16 10.91
N ALA A 94 1.06 -0.33 10.29
CA ALA A 94 0.56 0.66 9.35
C ALA A 94 0.25 1.97 10.09
N LYS A 95 0.68 3.10 9.52
CA LYS A 95 0.45 4.43 10.09
C LYS A 95 -0.23 5.34 9.08
N GLN A 96 -1.14 6.16 9.58
CA GLN A 96 -1.82 7.21 8.81
C GLN A 96 -1.47 8.58 9.41
N SER A 97 -1.24 9.58 8.55
CA SER A 97 -1.01 10.95 8.97
C SER A 97 -2.33 11.64 9.34
N ASP A 98 -2.22 12.73 10.08
CA ASP A 98 -3.32 13.69 10.19
C ASP A 98 -3.69 14.25 8.81
N PRO A 99 -4.96 14.66 8.61
CA PRO A 99 -5.38 15.27 7.36
C PRO A 99 -4.75 16.65 7.18
N PHE A 100 -4.31 16.96 5.95
CA PHE A 100 -3.71 18.24 5.58
C PHE A 100 -4.20 18.72 4.22
N ASN A 101 -4.11 20.02 3.97
CA ASN A 101 -4.48 20.63 2.69
C ASN A 101 -3.23 21.08 1.94
N LEU A 102 -3.31 21.02 0.61
CA LEU A 102 -2.25 21.43 -0.29
C LEU A 102 -2.64 22.68 -1.07
N THR A 103 -1.77 23.67 -1.07
CA THR A 103 -1.91 24.91 -1.86
C THR A 103 -1.02 24.89 -3.08
N LEU A 104 -1.31 25.77 -4.02
CA LEU A 104 -0.61 25.84 -5.30
C LEU A 104 0.89 26.12 -5.10
N GLY A 105 1.74 25.32 -5.76
CA GLY A 105 3.18 25.46 -5.69
C GLY A 105 3.79 25.03 -4.36
N GLN A 106 2.99 24.56 -3.41
CA GLN A 106 3.48 24.15 -2.10
C GLN A 106 4.24 22.83 -2.18
N ARG A 107 5.37 22.76 -1.48
CA ARG A 107 6.01 21.51 -1.09
C ARG A 107 5.70 21.27 0.39
N PHE A 108 4.86 20.29 0.67
CA PHE A 108 4.47 19.93 2.02
C PHE A 108 5.33 18.76 2.50
N GLU A 109 5.90 18.87 3.70
CA GLU A 109 6.77 17.84 4.27
C GLU A 109 6.03 17.04 5.34
N VAL A 110 6.02 15.70 5.18
CA VAL A 110 5.42 14.76 6.14
C VAL A 110 6.44 13.69 6.49
N ASN A 111 6.97 13.74 7.71
CA ASN A 111 7.86 12.71 8.22
C ASN A 111 7.07 11.68 9.02
N VAL A 112 7.29 10.39 8.73
CA VAL A 112 6.54 9.27 9.31
C VAL A 112 7.49 8.37 10.08
N SER A 113 7.29 8.24 11.39
CA SER A 113 7.97 7.23 12.20
C SER A 113 7.06 6.01 12.35
N LEU A 114 7.56 4.84 11.95
CA LEU A 114 6.85 3.56 12.04
C LEU A 114 7.34 2.78 13.25
N LYS A 115 6.41 2.13 13.94
CA LYS A 115 6.69 1.16 15.00
C LYS A 115 6.85 -0.22 14.40
N ARG A 116 7.77 -1.01 14.92
CA ARG A 116 7.87 -2.41 14.52
C ARG A 116 6.61 -3.15 14.95
N ALA A 117 6.01 -3.87 14.01
CA ALA A 117 4.93 -4.79 14.35
C ALA A 117 5.51 -5.89 15.23
N ALA A 118 5.02 -6.00 16.47
CA ALA A 118 5.27 -7.20 17.24
C ALA A 118 4.62 -8.34 16.46
N VAL A 119 5.44 -9.25 15.92
CA VAL A 119 4.95 -10.52 15.37
C VAL A 119 4.49 -11.31 16.60
N GLY A 120 3.27 -11.06 17.05
CA GLY A 120 2.57 -12.00 17.90
C GLY A 120 2.38 -13.23 17.03
N LEU A 121 3.28 -14.21 17.17
CA LEU A 121 2.97 -15.58 16.79
C LEU A 121 1.80 -15.94 17.71
N GLU A 122 0.56 -15.73 17.23
CA GLU A 122 -0.56 -16.46 17.81
C GLU A 122 -0.13 -17.92 17.74
N ALA A 123 0.19 -18.46 18.90
CA ALA A 123 0.41 -19.90 19.00
C ALA A 123 -0.88 -20.51 18.43
N VAL A 124 -0.80 -21.05 17.22
CA VAL A 124 -1.83 -21.92 16.70
C VAL A 124 -1.84 -23.09 17.66
N THR A 125 -2.65 -22.96 18.70
CA THR A 125 -3.01 -24.07 19.54
C THR A 125 -3.82 -24.97 18.62
N VAL A 126 -3.15 -25.91 17.97
CA VAL A 126 -3.81 -27.04 17.34
C VAL A 126 -4.46 -27.79 18.51
N THR A 127 -5.66 -27.40 18.85
CA THR A 127 -6.54 -28.24 19.61
C THR A 127 -6.84 -29.39 18.67
N GLY A 128 -5.95 -30.40 18.68
CA GLY A 128 -6.29 -31.67 18.12
C GLY A 128 -7.52 -32.10 18.88
N GLU A 129 -8.70 -31.97 18.26
CA GLU A 129 -9.84 -32.75 18.69
C GLU A 129 -9.30 -34.17 18.69
N ALA A 130 -9.17 -34.74 19.90
CA ALA A 130 -8.75 -36.10 20.07
C ALA A 130 -9.77 -36.90 19.26
N ASN A 131 -9.35 -37.33 18.07
CA ASN A 131 -10.19 -38.19 17.25
C ASN A 131 -10.50 -39.43 18.14
N PRO A 132 -11.75 -39.64 18.56
CA PRO A 132 -12.09 -40.72 19.50
C PRO A 132 -11.75 -42.08 18.94
N LEU A 133 -11.41 -42.14 17.64
CA LEU A 133 -10.96 -43.35 16.95
C LEU A 133 -9.45 -43.69 17.19
N VAL A 134 -8.66 -42.73 17.74
CA VAL A 134 -7.21 -42.91 17.98
C VAL A 134 -6.90 -42.78 19.47
N SER A 135 -7.66 -43.42 20.31
CA SER A 135 -7.38 -43.47 21.74
C SER A 135 -6.32 -44.57 22.00
N ARG A 136 -5.19 -44.19 22.61
CA ARG A 136 -4.09 -45.11 22.94
C ARG A 136 -4.47 -46.27 23.92
N SER A 137 -5.68 -46.23 24.46
CA SER A 137 -6.18 -47.26 25.41
C SER A 137 -7.05 -48.33 24.78
N ARG A 138 -7.24 -48.28 23.43
CA ARG A 138 -8.08 -49.25 22.74
C ARG A 138 -7.24 -50.17 21.84
N THR A 139 -7.11 -51.41 22.23
CA THR A 139 -6.51 -52.50 21.45
C THR A 139 -7.65 -53.31 20.81
N GLY A 140 -7.83 -53.15 19.49
CA GLY A 140 -8.82 -53.93 18.71
C GLY A 140 -9.46 -53.12 17.58
N THR A 141 -9.90 -53.84 16.54
CA THR A 141 -10.73 -53.27 15.46
C THR A 141 -12.10 -52.94 16.02
N GLN A 142 -12.40 -51.67 16.14
CA GLN A 142 -13.70 -51.20 16.60
C GLN A 142 -14.33 -50.31 15.54
N SER A 143 -15.50 -50.71 15.06
CA SER A 143 -16.32 -49.94 14.16
C SER A 143 -17.35 -49.15 14.98
N ILE A 144 -17.35 -47.80 14.86
CA ILE A 144 -18.33 -46.95 15.53
C ILE A 144 -19.39 -46.57 14.50
N VAL A 145 -20.61 -46.99 14.69
CA VAL A 145 -21.77 -46.59 13.89
C VAL A 145 -22.36 -45.38 14.60
N SER A 146 -22.25 -44.20 13.95
CA SER A 146 -22.83 -42.98 14.49
C SER A 146 -24.37 -42.96 14.30
N ASP A 147 -25.06 -42.26 15.20
CA ASP A 147 -26.51 -42.10 15.16
C ASP A 147 -27.04 -41.62 13.80
N SER A 148 -26.28 -40.75 13.13
CA SER A 148 -26.63 -40.27 11.78
C SER A 148 -26.59 -41.37 10.71
N ILE A 149 -25.79 -42.42 10.86
CA ILE A 149 -25.74 -43.55 9.95
C ILE A 149 -26.96 -44.44 10.21
N ILE A 150 -27.31 -44.68 11.48
CA ILE A 150 -28.45 -45.51 11.89
C ILE A 150 -29.75 -44.93 11.29
N HIS A 151 -29.92 -43.62 11.29
CA HIS A 151 -31.12 -42.99 10.70
C HIS A 151 -31.15 -42.96 9.16
N ARG A 152 -30.02 -43.16 8.49
CA ARG A 152 -29.94 -43.14 7.01
C ARG A 152 -29.99 -44.54 6.37
N LEU A 153 -29.75 -45.61 7.15
CA LEU A 153 -29.78 -46.94 6.62
C LEU A 153 -31.24 -47.43 6.50
N PRO A 154 -31.64 -47.94 5.31
CA PRO A 154 -32.99 -48.50 5.10
C PRO A 154 -33.02 -49.91 5.76
N THR A 155 -33.38 -49.97 7.01
CA THR A 155 -33.61 -51.22 7.70
C THR A 155 -35.11 -51.49 7.87
N LEU A 156 -35.55 -52.71 7.61
CA LEU A 156 -36.96 -53.08 7.61
C LEU A 156 -37.54 -53.11 9.03
N SER A 157 -36.78 -53.41 10.06
CA SER A 157 -37.27 -53.61 11.44
C SER A 157 -36.55 -52.82 12.51
N ARG A 158 -35.51 -52.03 12.15
CA ARG A 158 -34.65 -51.30 13.11
C ARG A 158 -34.11 -52.14 14.27
N ASN A 159 -33.88 -53.44 14.00
CA ASN A 159 -33.30 -54.30 14.99
C ASN A 159 -31.77 -54.21 14.96
N PHE A 160 -31.12 -54.30 16.14
CA PHE A 160 -29.64 -54.14 16.20
C PHE A 160 -28.91 -55.22 15.41
N THR A 161 -29.50 -56.37 15.15
CA THR A 161 -28.93 -57.46 14.32
C THR A 161 -28.76 -57.04 12.87
N ASP A 162 -29.54 -56.12 12.37
CA ASP A 162 -29.44 -55.67 10.97
C ASP A 162 -28.16 -54.81 10.76
N PHE A 163 -27.66 -54.21 11.84
CA PHE A 163 -26.40 -53.43 11.81
C PHE A 163 -25.14 -54.31 11.90
N ILE A 164 -25.25 -55.46 12.49
CA ILE A 164 -24.09 -56.41 12.62
C ILE A 164 -23.65 -56.91 11.24
N VAL A 165 -24.58 -57.14 10.33
CA VAL A 165 -24.30 -57.66 8.98
C VAL A 165 -23.69 -56.57 8.07
N THR A 166 -23.84 -55.29 8.42
CA THR A 166 -23.34 -54.16 7.60
C THR A 166 -21.89 -53.81 7.95
N VAL A 167 -21.38 -54.32 9.05
CA VAL A 167 -19.99 -54.05 9.49
C VAL A 167 -19.07 -55.16 8.98
N PRO A 168 -18.01 -54.83 8.17
CA PRO A 168 -17.06 -55.79 7.66
C PRO A 168 -16.19 -56.40 8.77
#